data_57e8b6571ca3d1946dbb5019baf2b164
#
_entry.id   57e8b6571ca3d1946dbb5019baf2b164
#
_cell.length_a   1.000
_cell.length_b   1.000
_cell.length_c   1.000
_cell.angle_alpha   90.00
_cell.angle_beta   90.00
_cell.angle_gamma   90.00
#
_symmetry.space_group_name_H-M   'P 1'
#
loop_
_entity.id
_entity.type
_entity.pdbx_description
1 polymer ?
#
loop_
_entity_poly.entity_id
_entity_poly.type
_entity_poly.pdbx_seq_one_letter_code
_entity_poly.pdbx_strand_id
1 'polypeptide(L)'
;MVVDTFGFLTDQSTLIAVVLGAILATIGGFTATVLERYLDKREREQNAALFFGEILSSMAVILRFADETKKIGEPYGPVTMRMLRSARSELDIYDRNRETLFDLRDADLRARIQTLLIRLSMPLDGVIEATEELKAMRVQLKAQRDPDERAELEARIKADEIRREGGYEFIVNTAAQLKSVITGLEPVAGHSFDRIDKIARS
;
A
#
# COMPACT_ATOMS: atom_id res chain seq x y z
N MET A 1 -31.31 65.67 -32.66
CA MET A 1 -31.76 64.67 -31.65
C MET A 1 -30.52 63.92 -31.15
N VAL A 2 -29.83 64.50 -30.18
CA VAL A 2 -28.63 63.95 -29.59
C VAL A 2 -29.12 63.01 -28.48
N VAL A 3 -28.94 61.75 -28.68
CA VAL A 3 -29.29 60.73 -27.66
C VAL A 3 -28.23 60.80 -26.56
N ASP A 4 -28.64 61.23 -25.38
CA ASP A 4 -27.80 61.21 -24.15
C ASP A 4 -27.45 59.82 -23.77
N THR A 5 -26.40 59.28 -24.38
CA THR A 5 -25.89 57.95 -24.13
C THR A 5 -25.02 57.88 -22.84
N PHE A 6 -24.80 58.97 -22.15
CA PHE A 6 -23.96 59.08 -20.94
C PHE A 6 -24.71 59.30 -19.64
N GLY A 7 -26.07 59.42 -19.65
CA GLY A 7 -26.85 59.53 -18.44
C GLY A 7 -26.78 58.35 -17.47
N PHE A 8 -26.41 57.23 -17.95
CA PHE A 8 -26.30 55.97 -17.15
C PHE A 8 -25.11 55.95 -16.17
N LEU A 9 -24.08 56.75 -16.45
CA LEU A 9 -22.85 56.74 -15.63
C LEU A 9 -22.86 57.76 -14.48
N THR A 10 -23.90 58.60 -14.40
CA THR A 10 -24.02 59.70 -13.41
C THR A 10 -24.87 59.37 -12.19
N ASP A 11 -25.49 58.17 -12.16
CA ASP A 11 -26.22 57.75 -10.97
C ASP A 11 -25.23 57.02 -10.01
N GLN A 12 -24.81 57.74 -8.97
CA GLN A 12 -23.84 57.28 -7.96
C GLN A 12 -24.29 55.99 -7.28
N SER A 13 -25.59 55.73 -7.16
CA SER A 13 -26.17 54.52 -6.59
C SER A 13 -25.95 53.30 -7.51
N THR A 14 -26.07 53.48 -8.81
CA THR A 14 -25.83 52.44 -9.81
C THR A 14 -24.35 52.05 -9.87
N LEU A 15 -23.44 53.02 -9.78
CA LEU A 15 -22.01 52.79 -9.78
C LEU A 15 -21.58 52.00 -8.51
N ILE A 16 -22.10 52.36 -7.34
CA ILE A 16 -21.88 51.64 -6.08
C ILE A 16 -22.43 50.23 -6.18
N ALA A 17 -23.62 50.01 -6.72
CA ALA A 17 -24.20 48.67 -6.87
C ALA A 17 -23.37 47.78 -7.79
N VAL A 18 -22.84 48.33 -8.91
CA VAL A 18 -21.97 47.59 -9.84
C VAL A 18 -20.64 47.22 -9.16
N VAL A 19 -20.03 48.14 -8.45
CA VAL A 19 -18.77 47.89 -7.73
C VAL A 19 -18.97 46.84 -6.63
N LEU A 20 -20.02 46.96 -5.82
CA LEU A 20 -20.35 45.97 -4.80
C LEU A 20 -20.67 44.61 -5.41
N GLY A 21 -21.41 44.55 -6.50
CA GLY A 21 -21.69 43.33 -7.23
C GLY A 21 -20.41 42.66 -7.75
N ALA A 22 -19.48 43.41 -8.32
CA ALA A 22 -18.20 42.92 -8.78
C ALA A 22 -17.33 42.38 -7.64
N ILE A 23 -17.29 43.09 -6.50
CA ILE A 23 -16.57 42.63 -5.30
C ILE A 23 -17.17 41.33 -4.76
N LEU A 24 -18.48 41.25 -4.62
CA LEU A 24 -19.16 40.05 -4.14
C LEU A 24 -18.98 38.88 -5.10
N ALA A 25 -19.05 39.07 -6.40
CA ALA A 25 -18.79 38.04 -7.40
C ALA A 25 -17.34 37.52 -7.33
N THR A 26 -16.37 38.45 -7.13
CA THR A 26 -14.95 38.07 -7.00
C THR A 26 -14.70 37.25 -5.71
N ILE A 27 -15.26 37.70 -4.59
CA ILE A 27 -15.17 36.99 -3.31
C ILE A 27 -15.86 35.64 -3.41
N GLY A 28 -17.05 35.56 -4.00
CA GLY A 28 -17.80 34.32 -4.21
C GLY A 28 -17.05 33.32 -5.09
N GLY A 29 -16.48 33.78 -6.21
CA GLY A 29 -15.67 32.95 -7.09
C GLY A 29 -14.39 32.45 -6.42
N PHE A 30 -13.70 33.31 -5.66
CA PHE A 30 -12.49 32.89 -4.93
C PHE A 30 -12.80 31.86 -3.83
N THR A 31 -13.83 32.09 -3.03
CA THR A 31 -14.23 31.15 -1.95
C THR A 31 -14.69 29.83 -2.51
N ALA A 32 -15.44 29.80 -3.62
CA ALA A 32 -15.83 28.57 -4.30
C ALA A 32 -14.59 27.75 -4.76
N THR A 33 -13.63 28.41 -5.40
CA THR A 33 -12.40 27.76 -5.87
C THR A 33 -11.55 27.21 -4.71
N VAL A 34 -11.46 27.94 -3.59
CA VAL A 34 -10.71 27.47 -2.40
C VAL A 34 -11.40 26.26 -1.77
N LEU A 35 -12.73 26.32 -1.66
CA LEU A 35 -13.53 25.23 -1.11
C LEU A 35 -13.42 23.96 -1.98
N GLU A 36 -13.53 24.10 -3.30
CA GLU A 36 -13.38 23.00 -4.27
C GLU A 36 -12.01 22.34 -4.12
N ARG A 37 -10.93 23.12 -4.13
CA ARG A 37 -9.57 22.59 -3.91
C ARG A 37 -9.40 21.89 -2.56
N TYR A 38 -10.07 22.37 -1.54
CA TYR A 38 -10.02 21.74 -0.21
C TYR A 38 -10.74 20.38 -0.21
N LEU A 39 -11.92 20.31 -0.84
CA LEU A 39 -12.70 19.09 -0.98
C LEU A 39 -11.95 18.05 -1.83
N ASP A 40 -11.40 18.46 -2.97
CA ASP A 40 -10.59 17.60 -3.84
C ASP A 40 -9.39 16.98 -3.11
N LYS A 41 -8.68 17.79 -2.32
CA LYS A 41 -7.54 17.29 -1.53
C LYS A 41 -7.98 16.29 -0.47
N ARG A 42 -9.13 16.52 0.17
CA ARG A 42 -9.66 15.62 1.18
C ARG A 42 -10.11 14.29 0.55
N GLU A 43 -10.73 14.35 -0.61
CA GLU A 43 -11.16 13.17 -1.37
C GLU A 43 -9.94 12.33 -1.81
N ARG A 44 -8.88 12.96 -2.33
CA ARG A 44 -7.64 12.26 -2.68
C ARG A 44 -7.01 11.58 -1.48
N GLU A 45 -6.92 12.27 -0.35
CA GLU A 45 -6.39 11.69 0.88
C GLU A 45 -7.22 10.50 1.36
N GLN A 46 -8.55 10.59 1.30
CA GLN A 46 -9.46 9.49 1.64
C GLN A 46 -9.29 8.30 0.70
N ASN A 47 -9.22 8.54 -0.61
CA ASN A 47 -9.02 7.51 -1.62
C ASN A 47 -7.66 6.82 -1.46
N ALA A 48 -6.60 7.57 -1.14
CA ALA A 48 -5.29 7.01 -0.82
C ALA A 48 -5.35 6.13 0.42
N ALA A 49 -6.02 6.59 1.48
CA ALA A 49 -6.17 5.82 2.71
C ALA A 49 -6.97 4.52 2.50
N LEU A 50 -8.04 4.56 1.71
CA LEU A 50 -8.80 3.38 1.31
C LEU A 50 -7.92 2.39 0.54
N PHE A 51 -7.22 2.87 -0.49
CA PHE A 51 -6.35 2.05 -1.32
C PHE A 51 -5.26 1.32 -0.52
N PHE A 52 -4.52 2.06 0.32
CA PHE A 52 -3.48 1.43 1.14
C PHE A 52 -4.05 0.55 2.25
N GLY A 53 -5.18 0.93 2.82
CA GLY A 53 -5.88 0.11 3.81
C GLY A 53 -6.31 -1.25 3.25
N GLU A 54 -6.83 -1.28 2.04
CA GLU A 54 -7.21 -2.52 1.35
C GLU A 54 -6.00 -3.40 1.03
N ILE A 55 -4.93 -2.85 0.45
CA ILE A 55 -3.70 -3.60 0.16
C ILE A 55 -3.10 -4.20 1.43
N LEU A 56 -2.93 -3.39 2.47
CA LEU A 56 -2.34 -3.86 3.73
C LEU A 56 -3.21 -4.92 4.42
N SER A 57 -4.55 -4.79 4.34
CA SER A 57 -5.48 -5.77 4.88
C SER A 57 -5.44 -7.08 4.09
N SER A 58 -5.40 -7.01 2.75
CA SER A 58 -5.21 -8.17 1.88
C SER A 58 -3.91 -8.90 2.22
N MET A 59 -2.79 -8.17 2.31
CA MET A 59 -1.50 -8.72 2.70
C MET A 59 -1.54 -9.39 4.08
N ALA A 60 -2.18 -8.77 5.08
CA ALA A 60 -2.30 -9.33 6.42
C ALA A 60 -3.03 -10.68 6.41
N VAL A 61 -4.11 -10.79 5.64
CA VAL A 61 -4.87 -12.04 5.47
C VAL A 61 -4.03 -13.09 4.74
N ILE A 62 -3.40 -12.74 3.64
CA ILE A 62 -2.58 -13.66 2.83
C ILE A 62 -1.41 -14.22 3.65
N LEU A 63 -0.68 -13.34 4.38
CA LEU A 63 0.46 -13.75 5.19
C LEU A 63 0.03 -14.61 6.40
N ARG A 64 -1.14 -14.36 6.98
CA ARG A 64 -1.71 -15.23 8.00
C ARG A 64 -2.00 -16.63 7.43
N PHE A 65 -2.66 -16.74 6.28
CA PHE A 65 -2.89 -18.02 5.63
C PHE A 65 -1.61 -18.74 5.25
N ALA A 66 -0.56 -18.01 4.83
CA ALA A 66 0.75 -18.59 4.58
C ALA A 66 1.33 -19.22 5.85
N ASP A 67 1.18 -18.56 7.01
CA ASP A 67 1.66 -19.07 8.29
C ASP A 67 0.84 -20.29 8.77
N GLU A 68 -0.48 -20.26 8.60
CA GLU A 68 -1.36 -21.38 8.90
C GLU A 68 -1.05 -22.61 8.02
N THR A 69 -0.90 -22.41 6.70
CA THR A 69 -0.60 -23.51 5.76
C THR A 69 0.79 -24.09 5.97
N LYS A 70 1.78 -23.27 6.36
CA LYS A 70 3.12 -23.74 6.73
C LYS A 70 3.09 -24.67 7.94
N LYS A 71 2.20 -24.42 8.91
CA LYS A 71 2.08 -25.21 10.15
C LYS A 71 1.34 -26.53 9.95
N ILE A 72 0.35 -26.56 9.04
CA ILE A 72 -0.54 -27.71 8.86
C ILE A 72 -0.01 -28.69 7.82
N GLY A 73 0.65 -28.18 6.79
CA GLY A 73 1.08 -28.98 5.63
C GLY A 73 2.59 -29.08 5.47
N GLU A 74 3.01 -29.26 4.22
CA GLU A 74 4.42 -29.19 3.87
C GLU A 74 4.92 -27.76 4.03
N PRO A 75 5.89 -27.50 4.93
CA PRO A 75 6.51 -26.16 5.03
C PRO A 75 7.09 -25.77 3.66
N TYR A 76 6.73 -24.60 3.16
CA TYR A 76 7.13 -24.15 1.82
C TYR A 76 6.62 -25.03 0.66
N GLY A 77 5.54 -25.79 0.89
CA GLY A 77 4.83 -26.52 -0.15
C GLY A 77 4.09 -25.58 -1.13
N PRO A 78 3.46 -26.15 -2.17
CA PRO A 78 2.82 -25.35 -3.24
C PRO A 78 1.82 -24.32 -2.74
N VAL A 79 1.06 -24.62 -1.68
CA VAL A 79 0.05 -23.73 -1.12
C VAL A 79 0.70 -22.55 -0.41
N THR A 80 1.61 -22.80 0.53
CA THR A 80 2.36 -21.75 1.23
C THR A 80 3.09 -20.84 0.25
N MET A 81 3.78 -21.43 -0.76
CA MET A 81 4.48 -20.63 -1.78
C MET A 81 3.54 -19.82 -2.67
N ARG A 82 2.34 -20.30 -2.93
CA ARG A 82 1.32 -19.52 -3.64
C ARG A 82 0.90 -18.30 -2.82
N MET A 83 0.67 -18.46 -1.52
CA MET A 83 0.33 -17.33 -0.64
C MET A 83 1.45 -16.30 -0.59
N LEU A 84 2.72 -16.72 -0.45
CA LEU A 84 3.85 -15.80 -0.45
C LEU A 84 3.97 -15.02 -1.78
N ARG A 85 3.75 -15.69 -2.92
CA ARG A 85 3.73 -15.02 -4.23
C ARG A 85 2.54 -14.06 -4.37
N SER A 86 1.37 -14.40 -3.80
CA SER A 86 0.23 -13.48 -3.76
C SER A 86 0.54 -12.25 -2.91
N ALA A 87 1.17 -12.41 -1.75
CA ALA A 87 1.63 -11.26 -0.94
C ALA A 87 2.65 -10.40 -1.71
N ARG A 88 3.56 -11.02 -2.49
CA ARG A 88 4.49 -10.30 -3.35
C ARG A 88 3.77 -9.51 -4.46
N SER A 89 2.71 -10.08 -5.01
CA SER A 89 1.87 -9.40 -6.03
C SER A 89 1.16 -8.15 -5.47
N GLU A 90 0.74 -8.15 -4.20
CA GLU A 90 0.21 -6.94 -3.55
C GLU A 90 1.29 -5.84 -3.45
N LEU A 91 2.54 -6.20 -3.19
CA LEU A 91 3.66 -5.25 -3.22
C LEU A 91 3.89 -4.66 -4.61
N ASP A 92 3.72 -5.45 -5.67
CA ASP A 92 3.82 -4.95 -7.06
C ASP A 92 2.70 -3.94 -7.38
N ILE A 93 1.51 -4.10 -6.79
CA ILE A 93 0.42 -3.13 -6.91
C ILE A 93 0.81 -1.83 -6.19
N TYR A 94 1.38 -1.92 -4.99
CA TYR A 94 1.91 -0.77 -4.26
C TYR A 94 2.99 -0.04 -5.07
N ASP A 95 3.98 -0.74 -5.58
CA ASP A 95 5.11 -0.15 -6.30
C ASP A 95 4.66 0.66 -7.53
N ARG A 96 3.64 0.16 -8.24
CA ARG A 96 3.04 0.86 -9.39
C ARG A 96 2.22 2.09 -9.02
N ASN A 97 1.73 2.17 -7.78
CA ASN A 97 0.87 3.26 -7.30
C ASN A 97 1.52 4.05 -6.15
N ARG A 98 2.83 3.97 -6.02
CA ARG A 98 3.59 4.56 -4.91
C ARG A 98 3.40 6.07 -4.79
N GLU A 99 3.14 6.76 -5.90
CA GLU A 99 2.88 8.20 -5.92
C GLU A 99 1.61 8.58 -5.13
N THR A 100 0.58 7.73 -5.12
CA THR A 100 -0.66 7.94 -4.35
C THR A 100 -0.38 8.08 -2.84
N LEU A 101 0.76 7.56 -2.35
CA LEU A 101 1.15 7.71 -0.95
C LEU A 101 1.32 9.18 -0.54
N PHE A 102 1.70 10.06 -1.48
CA PHE A 102 1.87 11.49 -1.20
C PHE A 102 0.56 12.24 -1.02
N ASP A 103 -0.58 11.65 -1.39
CA ASP A 103 -1.90 12.22 -1.13
C ASP A 103 -2.29 12.13 0.36
N LEU A 104 -1.71 11.19 1.13
CA LEU A 104 -1.83 11.17 2.59
C LEU A 104 -1.08 12.35 3.20
N ARG A 105 -1.75 13.16 4.04
CA ARG A 105 -1.12 14.33 4.68
C ARG A 105 -0.20 13.96 5.83
N ASP A 106 -0.55 12.92 6.56
CA ASP A 106 0.24 12.45 7.70
C ASP A 106 1.57 11.85 7.22
N ALA A 107 2.67 12.58 7.48
CA ALA A 107 4.01 12.18 7.09
C ALA A 107 4.50 10.95 7.84
N ASP A 108 4.11 10.78 9.10
CA ASP A 108 4.52 9.63 9.91
C ASP A 108 3.82 8.38 9.43
N LEU A 109 2.53 8.48 9.09
CA LEU A 109 1.77 7.38 8.51
C LEU A 109 2.35 6.95 7.16
N ARG A 110 2.71 7.91 6.28
CA ARG A 110 3.41 7.61 5.02
C ARG A 110 4.71 6.86 5.24
N ALA A 111 5.55 7.36 6.16
CA ALA A 111 6.83 6.76 6.46
C ALA A 111 6.66 5.33 7.03
N ARG A 112 5.67 5.11 7.88
CA ARG A 112 5.36 3.79 8.44
C ARG A 112 4.90 2.81 7.36
N ILE A 113 4.00 3.21 6.47
CA ILE A 113 3.55 2.39 5.33
C ILE A 113 4.75 2.00 4.45
N GLN A 114 5.53 2.99 4.02
CA GLN A 114 6.68 2.77 3.15
C GLN A 114 7.72 1.83 3.79
N THR A 115 8.08 2.09 5.05
CA THR A 115 9.06 1.27 5.77
C THR A 115 8.57 -0.17 5.92
N LEU A 116 7.30 -0.36 6.24
CA LEU A 116 6.70 -1.67 6.43
C LEU A 116 6.72 -2.49 5.13
N LEU A 117 6.33 -1.87 4.02
CA LEU A 117 6.31 -2.53 2.71
C LEU A 117 7.71 -2.87 2.20
N ILE A 118 8.70 -1.99 2.40
CA ILE A 118 10.11 -2.30 2.10
C ILE A 118 10.61 -3.48 2.95
N ARG A 119 10.28 -3.50 4.25
CA ARG A 119 10.66 -4.59 5.16
C ARG A 119 10.00 -5.92 4.82
N LEU A 120 8.87 -5.92 4.13
CA LEU A 120 8.22 -7.14 3.63
C LEU A 120 8.75 -7.57 2.27
N SER A 121 9.06 -6.65 1.38
CA SER A 121 9.47 -6.93 -0.01
C SER A 121 10.73 -7.81 -0.06
N MET A 122 11.83 -7.35 0.55
CA MET A 122 13.11 -8.06 0.46
C MET A 122 13.09 -9.49 1.01
N PRO A 123 12.53 -9.76 2.21
CA PRO A 123 12.50 -11.13 2.70
C PRO A 123 11.48 -12.01 1.96
N LEU A 124 10.40 -11.45 1.40
CA LEU A 124 9.49 -12.22 0.53
C LEU A 124 10.21 -12.71 -0.71
N ASP A 125 10.94 -11.84 -1.41
CA ASP A 125 11.74 -12.22 -2.57
C ASP A 125 12.79 -13.27 -2.17
N GLY A 126 13.54 -13.04 -1.08
CA GLY A 126 14.56 -13.95 -0.59
C GLY A 126 14.03 -15.34 -0.20
N VAL A 127 12.84 -15.44 0.40
CA VAL A 127 12.22 -16.74 0.74
C VAL A 127 11.75 -17.47 -0.52
N ILE A 128 11.20 -16.74 -1.49
CA ILE A 128 10.74 -17.31 -2.76
C ILE A 128 11.95 -17.85 -3.54
N GLU A 129 12.99 -17.06 -3.72
CA GLU A 129 14.22 -17.43 -4.42
C GLU A 129 14.93 -18.60 -3.74
N ALA A 130 15.17 -18.54 -2.42
CA ALA A 130 15.80 -19.61 -1.68
C ALA A 130 15.01 -20.93 -1.79
N THR A 131 13.68 -20.88 -1.88
CA THR A 131 12.87 -22.09 -2.05
C THR A 131 13.08 -22.73 -3.43
N GLU A 132 13.21 -21.96 -4.49
CA GLU A 132 13.49 -22.46 -5.84
C GLU A 132 14.93 -22.99 -5.95
N GLU A 133 15.91 -22.27 -5.38
CA GLU A 133 17.32 -22.70 -5.32
C GLU A 133 17.46 -24.03 -4.57
N LEU A 134 16.79 -24.16 -3.42
CA LEU A 134 16.78 -25.40 -2.64
C LEU A 134 16.19 -26.58 -3.41
N LYS A 135 15.14 -26.38 -4.19
CA LYS A 135 14.59 -27.41 -5.06
C LYS A 135 15.60 -27.87 -6.11
N ALA A 136 16.28 -26.91 -6.77
CA ALA A 136 17.30 -27.22 -7.77
C ALA A 136 18.48 -27.96 -7.15
N MET A 137 19.01 -27.49 -6.02
CA MET A 137 20.12 -28.14 -5.33
C MET A 137 19.79 -29.57 -4.84
N ARG A 138 18.58 -29.81 -4.37
CA ARG A 138 18.11 -31.13 -3.97
C ARG A 138 18.03 -32.14 -5.16
N VAL A 139 17.68 -31.61 -6.36
CA VAL A 139 17.72 -32.42 -7.59
C VAL A 139 19.18 -32.78 -7.96
N GLN A 140 20.09 -31.79 -7.89
CA GLN A 140 21.51 -31.97 -8.14
C GLN A 140 22.13 -32.99 -7.15
N LEU A 141 21.78 -32.88 -5.85
CA LEU A 141 22.28 -33.77 -4.80
C LEU A 141 21.94 -35.25 -5.08
N LYS A 142 20.74 -35.49 -5.65
CA LYS A 142 20.34 -36.87 -6.01
C LYS A 142 21.18 -37.47 -7.16
N ALA A 143 21.70 -36.60 -8.04
CA ALA A 143 22.50 -37.01 -9.19
C ALA A 143 24.01 -37.06 -8.86
N GLN A 144 24.45 -36.38 -7.79
CA GLN A 144 25.86 -36.23 -7.44
C GLN A 144 26.43 -37.53 -6.86
N ARG A 145 27.55 -38.00 -7.44
CA ARG A 145 28.24 -39.23 -7.04
C ARG A 145 29.55 -38.97 -6.32
N ASP A 146 30.17 -37.84 -6.55
CA ASP A 146 31.41 -37.45 -5.86
C ASP A 146 31.10 -37.12 -4.40
N PRO A 147 31.78 -37.77 -3.42
CA PRO A 147 31.50 -37.56 -2.01
C PRO A 147 31.87 -36.15 -1.52
N ASP A 148 32.91 -35.52 -2.05
CA ASP A 148 33.36 -34.21 -1.62
C ASP A 148 32.41 -33.12 -2.15
N GLU A 149 32.03 -33.16 -3.43
CA GLU A 149 31.05 -32.27 -4.03
C GLU A 149 29.66 -32.44 -3.40
N ARG A 150 29.32 -33.67 -3.03
CA ARG A 150 28.08 -33.98 -2.31
C ARG A 150 28.04 -33.31 -0.93
N ALA A 151 29.14 -33.40 -0.16
CA ALA A 151 29.26 -32.81 1.16
C ALA A 151 29.17 -31.26 1.08
N GLU A 152 29.80 -30.66 0.07
CA GLU A 152 29.68 -29.21 -0.17
C GLU A 152 28.24 -28.79 -0.49
N LEU A 153 27.54 -29.53 -1.36
CA LEU A 153 26.17 -29.25 -1.74
C LEU A 153 25.20 -29.40 -0.56
N GLU A 154 25.39 -30.42 0.30
CA GLU A 154 24.63 -30.61 1.53
C GLU A 154 24.83 -29.44 2.51
N ALA A 155 26.06 -28.94 2.64
CA ALA A 155 26.36 -27.77 3.46
C ALA A 155 25.66 -26.49 2.94
N ARG A 156 25.64 -26.26 1.62
CA ARG A 156 24.95 -25.15 0.97
C ARG A 156 23.43 -25.25 1.17
N ILE A 157 22.85 -26.42 0.97
CA ILE A 157 21.42 -26.66 1.22
C ILE A 157 21.06 -26.25 2.65
N LYS A 158 21.83 -26.71 3.63
CA LYS A 158 21.59 -26.39 5.04
C LYS A 158 21.68 -24.87 5.32
N ALA A 159 22.65 -24.19 4.74
CA ALA A 159 22.80 -22.75 4.88
C ALA A 159 21.59 -21.99 4.31
N ASP A 160 21.10 -22.40 3.12
CA ASP A 160 19.96 -21.77 2.47
C ASP A 160 18.63 -22.11 3.16
N GLU A 161 18.51 -23.28 3.78
CA GLU A 161 17.35 -23.60 4.64
C GLU A 161 17.28 -22.66 5.84
N ILE A 162 18.42 -22.39 6.49
CA ILE A 162 18.51 -21.45 7.63
C ILE A 162 18.17 -20.03 7.16
N ARG A 163 18.73 -19.60 6.03
CA ARG A 163 18.47 -18.28 5.44
C ARG A 163 16.97 -18.09 5.12
N ARG A 164 16.36 -19.09 4.49
CA ARG A 164 14.94 -19.11 4.16
C ARG A 164 14.05 -19.02 5.39
N GLU A 165 14.35 -19.82 6.42
CA GLU A 165 13.58 -19.84 7.67
C GLU A 165 13.68 -18.49 8.39
N GLY A 166 14.87 -17.91 8.50
CA GLY A 166 15.08 -16.59 9.08
C GLY A 166 14.35 -15.49 8.31
N GLY A 167 14.35 -15.54 6.98
CA GLY A 167 13.58 -14.65 6.13
C GLY A 167 12.07 -14.76 6.37
N TYR A 168 11.56 -15.97 6.48
CA TYR A 168 10.15 -16.23 6.77
C TYR A 168 9.75 -15.71 8.16
N GLU A 169 10.54 -15.99 9.18
CA GLU A 169 10.29 -15.48 10.53
C GLU A 169 10.26 -13.96 10.56
N PHE A 170 11.15 -13.30 9.81
CA PHE A 170 11.14 -11.85 9.68
C PHE A 170 9.86 -11.33 9.00
N ILE A 171 9.33 -12.04 7.98
CA ILE A 171 8.05 -11.71 7.35
C ILE A 171 6.91 -11.77 8.37
N VAL A 172 6.81 -12.85 9.15
CA VAL A 172 5.75 -13.04 10.16
C VAL A 172 5.81 -11.93 11.22
N ASN A 173 7.01 -11.64 11.74
CA ASN A 173 7.21 -10.58 12.74
C ASN A 173 6.87 -9.19 12.18
N THR A 174 7.17 -8.94 10.90
CA THR A 174 6.85 -7.68 10.25
C THR A 174 5.35 -7.58 9.97
N ALA A 175 4.72 -8.67 9.53
CA ALA A 175 3.27 -8.74 9.26
C ALA A 175 2.44 -8.42 10.51
N ALA A 176 2.91 -8.76 11.70
CA ALA A 176 2.24 -8.38 12.96
C ALA A 176 2.08 -6.86 13.14
N GLN A 177 2.90 -6.05 12.46
CA GLN A 177 2.83 -4.59 12.51
C GLN A 177 1.79 -4.00 11.54
N LEU A 178 1.31 -4.78 10.55
CA LEU A 178 0.31 -4.33 9.57
C LEU A 178 -0.95 -3.79 10.24
N LYS A 179 -1.45 -4.48 11.26
CA LYS A 179 -2.67 -4.09 11.95
C LYS A 179 -2.60 -2.65 12.51
N SER A 180 -1.47 -2.26 13.08
CA SER A 180 -1.33 -0.92 13.66
C SER A 180 -1.35 0.19 12.60
N VAL A 181 -0.85 -0.08 11.39
CA VAL A 181 -0.88 0.87 10.27
C VAL A 181 -2.28 0.94 9.67
N ILE A 182 -2.95 -0.23 9.49
CA ILE A 182 -4.32 -0.30 9.00
C ILE A 182 -5.26 0.51 9.92
N THR A 183 -5.16 0.32 11.25
CA THR A 183 -5.94 1.09 12.22
C THR A 183 -5.65 2.60 12.12
N GLY A 184 -4.40 2.99 11.81
CA GLY A 184 -4.05 4.40 11.58
C GLY A 184 -4.68 5.00 10.32
N LEU A 185 -5.01 4.17 9.31
CA LEU A 185 -5.66 4.61 8.08
C LEU A 185 -7.18 4.76 8.21
N GLU A 186 -7.83 4.01 9.11
CA GLU A 186 -9.30 4.00 9.26
C GLU A 186 -9.93 5.39 9.48
N PRO A 187 -9.38 6.28 10.34
CA PRO A 187 -9.95 7.61 10.52
C PRO A 187 -9.88 8.48 9.24
N VAL A 188 -8.83 8.31 8.44
CA VAL A 188 -8.64 9.04 7.19
C VAL A 188 -9.54 8.48 6.09
N ALA A 189 -9.62 7.16 5.99
CA ALA A 189 -10.48 6.45 5.05
C ALA A 189 -11.98 6.65 5.35
N GLY A 190 -12.33 6.96 6.60
CA GLY A 190 -13.73 6.98 7.05
C GLY A 190 -14.39 5.60 7.01
N HIS A 191 -13.58 4.52 7.04
CA HIS A 191 -14.02 3.13 6.87
C HIS A 191 -13.19 2.20 7.75
N SER A 192 -13.80 1.14 8.29
CA SER A 192 -13.09 0.09 9.00
C SER A 192 -12.74 -1.06 8.07
N PHE A 193 -11.48 -1.53 8.15
CA PHE A 193 -10.97 -2.65 7.36
C PHE A 193 -11.19 -4.02 8.02
N ASP A 194 -11.76 -4.07 9.21
CA ASP A 194 -12.06 -5.33 9.94
C ASP A 194 -12.96 -6.30 9.14
N ARG A 195 -13.72 -5.79 8.18
CA ARG A 195 -14.61 -6.61 7.35
C ARG A 195 -13.88 -7.64 6.51
N ILE A 196 -12.70 -7.28 5.99
CA ILE A 196 -11.86 -8.19 5.17
C ILE A 196 -11.42 -9.37 6.03
N ASP A 197 -10.96 -9.10 7.24
CA ASP A 197 -10.55 -10.15 8.18
C ASP A 197 -11.71 -11.05 8.62
N LYS A 198 -12.92 -10.49 8.80
CA LYS A 198 -14.13 -11.27 9.14
C LYS A 198 -14.56 -12.20 8.00
N ILE A 199 -14.54 -11.72 6.76
CA ILE A 199 -14.87 -12.55 5.58
C ILE A 199 -13.86 -13.67 5.41
N ALA A 200 -12.58 -13.41 5.65
CA ALA A 200 -11.52 -14.40 5.54
C ALA A 200 -11.56 -15.50 6.64
N ARG A 201 -12.33 -15.29 7.71
CA ARG A 201 -12.52 -16.27 8.81
C ARG A 201 -13.85 -17.05 8.71
N SER A 202 -14.77 -16.63 7.85
CA SER A 202 -16.06 -17.33 7.61
C SER A 202 -15.92 -18.45 6.58
#